data_155b961dae28142d4f8cf3ee56c79ef9
#
_entry.id   155b961dae28142d4f8cf3ee56c79ef9
#
_cell.length_a   1.000
_cell.length_b   1.000
_cell.length_c   1.000
_cell.angle_alpha   90.00
_cell.angle_beta   90.00
_cell.angle_gamma   90.00
#
_symmetry.space_group_name_H-M   'P 1'
#
loop_
_entity.id
_entity.type
_entity.pdbx_description
1 polymer ?
#
loop_
_entity_poly.entity_id
_entity_poly.type
_entity_poly.pdbx_seq_one_letter_code
_entity_poly.pdbx_strand_id
1 'polypeptide(L)'
;MLFRSDITVAFRVELPELFTITSAEYEAIHSAWAKAVKVLPNFCVVHKQDWFIRENYTPEIQKDDLSFLSRSFERHFNERPYLNHTCYLLLTKTTKERSRRQSDFSTLCRGFIVPKEIQDKETALKFLESTSQFERIVGDSGFIKLTRLTGDEITGTPTQAGIIEKYFALSQYYTTSLQDISLAAADMRIGDNLLCLHTLSDAEDLPSQVRTDGRYEKLSTDRSDCRLSFASPLGVLLSCNHIYNQYIFIDDHTENLQRFEKQARNMHSLSRYSRGNQINKEWIEKYLNEAHSYGLTSVRCHCNVMAWSDDAEELKRIKNDVGSQLALMECKPRHNTVDTPTLYWAGIPGNEGDFPAEESFYTFIEQALCFFTEETSYQSSPSPFGIKMVDRLTGKPLHLDISDLPMKRGIITNRNKFILGPSGSGKSFFTNHMVRQYYEQGTHVLIVDTGNSYQGLCEMINRMTGGKDGVYFTYTEENPIAFNPFYTDDGVFDIEKRESIKTLILTLWKRDNEPPTRAEEVAL
;
A
#
# COMPACT_ATOMS: atom_id res chain seq x y z
N MET A 1 7.73 -16.58 -17.47
CA MET A 1 6.76 -17.68 -17.46
C MET A 1 6.06 -17.74 -18.81
N LEU A 2 5.84 -18.92 -19.37
CA LEU A 2 5.04 -19.10 -20.60
C LEU A 2 3.65 -19.58 -20.14
N PHE A 3 2.65 -18.73 -20.27
CA PHE A 3 1.28 -19.09 -19.97
C PHE A 3 0.45 -19.00 -21.23
N ARG A 4 -0.09 -20.14 -21.70
CA ARG A 4 -0.97 -20.24 -22.88
C ARG A 4 -0.53 -19.44 -24.12
N SER A 5 0.75 -19.43 -24.42
CA SER A 5 1.32 -18.74 -25.57
C SER A 5 1.77 -17.28 -25.35
N ASP A 6 1.54 -16.71 -24.21
CA ASP A 6 2.08 -15.39 -23.86
C ASP A 6 3.32 -15.53 -22.98
N ILE A 7 4.17 -14.52 -23.00
CA ILE A 7 5.34 -14.44 -22.13
C ILE A 7 5.04 -13.41 -21.06
N THR A 8 4.99 -13.85 -19.80
CA THR A 8 4.74 -12.97 -18.66
C THR A 8 5.96 -12.91 -17.74
N VAL A 9 6.34 -11.70 -17.36
CA VAL A 9 7.27 -11.43 -16.27
C VAL A 9 6.47 -10.81 -15.12
N ALA A 10 6.54 -11.45 -13.96
CA ALA A 10 5.79 -11.04 -12.78
C ALA A 10 6.73 -10.45 -11.72
N PHE A 11 6.27 -9.40 -11.06
CA PHE A 11 6.97 -8.71 -9.98
C PHE A 11 6.10 -8.62 -8.75
N ARG A 12 6.73 -8.70 -7.57
CA ARG A 12 6.20 -8.14 -6.35
C ARG A 12 6.59 -6.67 -6.31
N VAL A 13 5.62 -5.81 -5.98
CA VAL A 13 5.81 -4.36 -5.94
C VAL A 13 5.81 -3.90 -4.49
N GLU A 14 6.88 -3.25 -4.05
CA GLU A 14 6.94 -2.56 -2.78
C GLU A 14 6.64 -1.08 -3.04
N LEU A 15 5.51 -0.60 -2.52
CA LEU A 15 5.02 0.78 -2.65
C LEU A 15 5.39 1.57 -1.39
N PRO A 16 5.47 2.91 -1.47
CA PRO A 16 5.61 3.76 -0.29
C PRO A 16 4.41 3.64 0.65
N GLU A 17 4.65 3.86 1.93
CA GLU A 17 3.60 3.77 2.94
C GLU A 17 2.66 4.98 2.87
N LEU A 18 1.42 4.80 3.33
CA LEU A 18 0.39 5.83 3.43
C LEU A 18 0.91 7.13 4.05
N PHE A 19 0.54 8.28 3.48
CA PHE A 19 0.84 9.63 3.98
C PHE A 19 2.33 9.97 4.14
N THR A 20 3.22 9.19 3.50
CA THR A 20 4.67 9.43 3.57
C THR A 20 5.21 10.21 2.36
N ILE A 21 4.41 10.40 1.33
CA ILE A 21 4.79 11.06 0.08
C ILE A 21 3.99 12.34 -0.16
N THR A 22 4.66 13.32 -0.74
CA THR A 22 4.10 14.62 -1.11
C THR A 22 3.48 14.61 -2.51
N SER A 23 2.72 15.63 -2.87
CA SER A 23 2.16 15.77 -4.23
C SER A 23 3.23 15.76 -5.31
N ALA A 24 4.37 16.43 -5.10
CA ALA A 24 5.47 16.42 -6.06
C ALA A 24 6.10 15.03 -6.24
N GLU A 25 6.13 14.22 -5.18
CA GLU A 25 6.62 12.84 -5.24
C GLU A 25 5.62 11.93 -5.95
N TYR A 26 4.30 12.13 -5.80
CA TYR A 26 3.28 11.44 -6.62
C TYR A 26 3.47 11.74 -8.11
N GLU A 27 3.73 12.99 -8.48
CA GLU A 27 4.04 13.37 -9.86
C GLU A 27 5.33 12.72 -10.36
N ALA A 28 6.36 12.60 -9.52
CA ALA A 28 7.62 11.94 -9.87
C ALA A 28 7.41 10.43 -10.11
N ILE A 29 6.65 9.75 -9.26
CA ILE A 29 6.26 8.34 -9.41
C ILE A 29 5.48 8.15 -10.71
N HIS A 30 4.45 8.96 -10.95
CA HIS A 30 3.66 8.93 -12.17
C HIS A 30 4.51 9.13 -13.43
N SER A 31 5.45 10.08 -13.41
CA SER A 31 6.40 10.31 -14.51
C SER A 31 7.32 9.10 -14.74
N ALA A 32 7.77 8.42 -13.68
CA ALA A 32 8.57 7.22 -13.78
C ALA A 32 7.79 6.07 -14.44
N TRP A 33 6.56 5.83 -14.01
CA TRP A 33 5.67 4.85 -14.64
C TRP A 33 5.43 5.16 -16.12
N ALA A 34 5.12 6.42 -16.45
CA ALA A 34 4.88 6.82 -17.84
C ALA A 34 6.10 6.57 -18.73
N LYS A 35 7.31 6.87 -18.25
CA LYS A 35 8.55 6.55 -18.98
C LYS A 35 8.77 5.06 -19.12
N ALA A 36 8.51 4.29 -18.05
CA ALA A 36 8.68 2.86 -18.04
C ALA A 36 7.70 2.15 -19.00
N VAL A 37 6.42 2.56 -19.01
CA VAL A 37 5.43 1.98 -19.94
C VAL A 37 5.79 2.25 -21.41
N LYS A 38 6.35 3.43 -21.71
CA LYS A 38 6.75 3.82 -23.09
C LYS A 38 7.91 2.99 -23.68
N VAL A 39 8.70 2.28 -22.85
CA VAL A 39 9.78 1.42 -23.38
C VAL A 39 9.30 0.01 -23.74
N LEU A 40 8.08 -0.36 -23.36
CA LEU A 40 7.52 -1.67 -23.69
C LEU A 40 7.11 -1.74 -25.15
N PRO A 41 7.31 -2.89 -25.83
CA PRO A 41 6.92 -3.07 -27.22
C PRO A 41 5.39 -3.15 -27.37
N ASN A 42 4.90 -2.88 -28.58
CA ASN A 42 3.48 -3.04 -28.93
C ASN A 42 2.96 -4.44 -28.57
N PHE A 43 1.69 -4.53 -28.26
CA PHE A 43 1.00 -5.75 -27.84
C PHE A 43 1.55 -6.30 -26.52
N CYS A 44 1.92 -5.43 -25.62
CA CYS A 44 2.15 -5.73 -24.22
C CYS A 44 0.96 -5.30 -23.38
N VAL A 45 0.72 -6.04 -22.32
CA VAL A 45 -0.24 -5.71 -21.26
C VAL A 45 0.53 -5.43 -19.99
N VAL A 46 0.30 -4.28 -19.39
CA VAL A 46 0.73 -3.95 -18.02
C VAL A 46 -0.48 -4.19 -17.13
N HIS A 47 -0.40 -5.19 -16.26
CA HIS A 47 -1.45 -5.53 -15.33
C HIS A 47 -0.94 -5.39 -13.90
N LYS A 48 -1.45 -4.42 -13.19
CA LYS A 48 -1.17 -4.22 -11.76
C LYS A 48 -2.35 -4.74 -10.95
N GLN A 49 -2.06 -5.56 -9.94
CA GLN A 49 -3.03 -6.12 -9.02
C GLN A 49 -2.70 -5.71 -7.60
N ASP A 50 -3.60 -5.00 -6.96
CA ASP A 50 -3.55 -4.70 -5.53
C ASP A 50 -4.50 -5.62 -4.78
N TRP A 51 -3.95 -6.49 -3.97
CA TRP A 51 -4.68 -7.51 -3.22
C TRP A 51 -4.85 -7.07 -1.78
N PHE A 52 -6.08 -6.84 -1.38
CA PHE A 52 -6.47 -6.50 -0.01
C PHE A 52 -7.24 -7.68 0.58
N ILE A 53 -6.57 -8.46 1.41
CA ILE A 53 -7.13 -9.70 1.97
C ILE A 53 -7.08 -9.64 3.48
N ARG A 54 -8.19 -10.01 4.13
CA ARG A 54 -8.27 -10.15 5.58
C ARG A 54 -7.39 -11.29 6.05
N GLU A 55 -6.52 -11.00 6.99
CA GLU A 55 -5.63 -11.93 7.66
C GLU A 55 -5.85 -11.87 9.17
N ASN A 56 -5.60 -12.99 9.84
CA ASN A 56 -5.61 -13.04 11.29
C ASN A 56 -4.20 -12.78 11.82
N TYR A 57 -4.13 -12.01 12.89
CA TYR A 57 -2.88 -11.82 13.62
C TYR A 57 -2.46 -13.13 14.30
N THR A 58 -1.20 -13.52 14.10
CA THR A 58 -0.62 -14.66 14.80
C THR A 58 0.07 -14.16 16.08
N PRO A 59 -0.53 -14.37 17.26
CA PRO A 59 0.01 -13.84 18.49
C PRO A 59 1.31 -14.55 18.90
N GLU A 60 2.25 -13.80 19.43
CA GLU A 60 3.47 -14.34 20.08
C GLU A 60 3.17 -14.89 21.49
N ILE A 61 2.14 -15.74 21.64
CA ILE A 61 1.63 -16.22 22.93
C ILE A 61 2.62 -17.14 23.69
N GLN A 62 3.70 -17.58 23.06
CA GLN A 62 4.65 -18.51 23.67
C GLN A 62 5.52 -17.93 24.79
N LYS A 63 5.37 -16.66 25.14
CA LYS A 63 6.03 -16.06 26.30
C LYS A 63 5.09 -16.14 27.50
N ASP A 64 5.32 -17.13 28.37
CA ASP A 64 4.58 -17.31 29.66
C ASP A 64 4.64 -16.07 30.58
N ASP A 65 5.55 -15.14 30.32
CA ASP A 65 5.83 -13.94 31.13
C ASP A 65 5.17 -12.65 30.62
N LEU A 66 4.16 -12.71 29.72
CA LEU A 66 3.49 -11.51 29.25
C LEU A 66 2.71 -10.81 30.36
N SER A 67 2.89 -9.50 30.49
CA SER A 67 2.08 -8.67 31.38
C SER A 67 0.59 -8.72 31.01
N PHE A 68 -0.29 -8.37 31.94
CA PHE A 68 -1.74 -8.31 31.70
C PHE A 68 -2.09 -7.47 30.46
N LEU A 69 -1.47 -6.30 30.30
CA LEU A 69 -1.73 -5.42 29.17
C LEU A 69 -1.20 -5.99 27.85
N SER A 70 -0.04 -6.62 27.85
CA SER A 70 0.50 -7.30 26.67
C SER A 70 -0.36 -8.48 26.27
N ARG A 71 -0.83 -9.30 27.22
CA ARG A 71 -1.81 -10.37 26.94
C ARG A 71 -3.12 -9.84 26.36
N SER A 72 -3.62 -8.72 26.90
CA SER A 72 -4.84 -8.09 26.39
C SER A 72 -4.66 -7.55 24.97
N PHE A 73 -3.47 -7.01 24.63
CA PHE A 73 -3.12 -6.60 23.27
C PHE A 73 -3.10 -7.80 22.31
N GLU A 74 -2.35 -8.85 22.65
CA GLU A 74 -2.26 -10.06 21.81
C GLU A 74 -3.64 -10.67 21.56
N ARG A 75 -4.47 -10.78 22.63
CA ARG A 75 -5.84 -11.28 22.53
C ARG A 75 -6.71 -10.40 21.63
N HIS A 76 -6.61 -9.08 21.77
CA HIS A 76 -7.41 -8.13 20.98
C HIS A 76 -7.17 -8.32 19.48
N PHE A 77 -5.92 -8.48 19.06
CA PHE A 77 -5.59 -8.66 17.64
C PHE A 77 -5.80 -10.09 17.14
N ASN A 78 -5.61 -11.10 18.00
CA ASN A 78 -5.93 -12.48 17.63
C ASN A 78 -7.41 -12.70 17.33
N GLU A 79 -8.30 -11.96 17.98
CA GLU A 79 -9.76 -12.04 17.80
C GLU A 79 -10.27 -11.18 16.63
N ARG A 80 -9.43 -10.40 15.98
CA ARG A 80 -9.83 -9.44 14.94
C ARG A 80 -8.98 -9.59 13.70
N PRO A 81 -9.61 -9.85 12.54
CA PRO A 81 -8.90 -9.80 11.28
C PRO A 81 -8.51 -8.36 10.93
N TYR A 82 -7.39 -8.22 10.25
CA TYR A 82 -6.95 -6.97 9.66
C TYR A 82 -6.80 -7.12 8.14
N LEU A 83 -6.83 -6.01 7.42
CA LEU A 83 -6.69 -6.01 5.97
C LEU A 83 -5.20 -5.89 5.62
N ASN A 84 -4.65 -6.93 4.99
CA ASN A 84 -3.28 -6.91 4.48
C ASN A 84 -3.25 -6.57 3.00
N HIS A 85 -2.27 -5.78 2.58
CA HIS A 85 -2.07 -5.36 1.20
C HIS A 85 -0.83 -6.03 0.60
N THR A 86 -1.00 -6.60 -0.58
CA THR A 86 0.09 -7.12 -1.41
C THR A 86 -0.10 -6.66 -2.84
N CYS A 87 0.93 -6.10 -3.46
CA CYS A 87 0.87 -5.59 -4.82
C CYS A 87 1.72 -6.45 -5.77
N TYR A 88 1.14 -6.82 -6.91
CA TYR A 88 1.79 -7.53 -8.00
C TYR A 88 1.71 -6.73 -9.30
N LEU A 89 2.73 -6.86 -10.12
CA LEU A 89 2.78 -6.30 -11.46
C LEU A 89 3.14 -7.40 -12.44
N LEU A 90 2.32 -7.55 -13.47
CA LEU A 90 2.52 -8.52 -14.54
C LEU A 90 2.71 -7.78 -15.86
N LEU A 91 3.82 -8.05 -16.52
CA LEU A 91 4.11 -7.57 -17.86
C LEU A 91 3.96 -8.74 -18.81
N THR A 92 2.97 -8.71 -19.67
CA THR A 92 2.63 -9.81 -20.57
C THR A 92 2.78 -9.39 -22.02
N LYS A 93 3.60 -10.09 -22.76
CA LYS A 93 3.71 -9.95 -24.22
C LYS A 93 2.76 -10.92 -24.90
N THR A 94 1.82 -10.36 -25.65
CA THR A 94 0.84 -11.13 -26.44
C THR A 94 0.98 -10.85 -27.94
N THR A 95 0.13 -11.44 -28.76
CA THR A 95 0.09 -11.22 -30.21
C THR A 95 -0.94 -10.16 -30.57
N LYS A 96 -0.80 -9.56 -31.77
CA LYS A 96 -1.76 -8.59 -32.30
C LYS A 96 -3.18 -9.15 -32.39
N GLU A 97 -3.30 -10.41 -32.77
CA GLU A 97 -4.61 -11.07 -32.92
C GLU A 97 -5.31 -11.26 -31.56
N ARG A 98 -4.53 -11.65 -30.54
CA ARG A 98 -5.08 -11.82 -29.19
C ARG A 98 -5.45 -10.50 -28.53
N SER A 99 -4.63 -9.47 -28.68
CA SER A 99 -4.86 -8.17 -28.08
C SER A 99 -6.15 -7.48 -28.55
N ARG A 100 -6.69 -7.88 -29.69
CA ARG A 100 -7.90 -7.31 -30.33
C ARG A 100 -9.06 -8.27 -30.39
N ARG A 101 -9.00 -9.36 -29.66
CA ARG A 101 -10.01 -10.40 -29.72
C ARG A 101 -11.29 -9.95 -29.04
N GLN A 102 -12.39 -10.10 -29.77
CA GLN A 102 -13.75 -10.00 -29.28
C GLN A 102 -14.28 -11.45 -29.08
N SER A 103 -14.13 -11.99 -27.90
CA SER A 103 -14.62 -13.35 -27.64
C SER A 103 -14.90 -13.52 -26.16
N ASP A 104 -16.12 -13.88 -25.86
CA ASP A 104 -16.61 -14.22 -24.52
C ASP A 104 -16.06 -15.56 -24.02
N PHE A 105 -15.37 -16.30 -24.87
CA PHE A 105 -14.83 -17.61 -24.54
C PHE A 105 -13.31 -17.58 -24.36
N SER A 106 -12.89 -18.11 -23.21
CA SER A 106 -11.49 -18.36 -22.91
C SER A 106 -10.81 -19.23 -23.99
N THR A 107 -9.52 -18.98 -24.20
CA THR A 107 -8.65 -19.79 -25.06
C THR A 107 -8.33 -21.17 -24.49
N LEU A 108 -8.96 -21.58 -23.39
CA LEU A 108 -8.80 -22.91 -22.77
C LEU A 108 -8.90 -24.09 -23.75
N CYS A 109 -9.74 -23.96 -24.77
CA CYS A 109 -10.04 -25.02 -25.75
C CYS A 109 -9.18 -24.94 -27.03
N ARG A 110 -8.07 -24.19 -27.05
CA ARG A 110 -7.18 -24.12 -28.23
C ARG A 110 -6.36 -25.39 -28.39
N GLY A 111 -6.27 -25.84 -29.63
CA GLY A 111 -5.44 -26.99 -30.00
C GLY A 111 -3.92 -26.74 -29.96
N PHE A 112 -3.48 -25.47 -29.86
CA PHE A 112 -2.06 -25.08 -29.80
C PHE A 112 -1.81 -24.15 -28.63
N ILE A 113 -0.84 -24.52 -27.80
CA ILE A 113 -0.51 -23.81 -26.54
C ILE A 113 0.42 -22.62 -26.79
N VAL A 114 1.25 -22.64 -27.86
CA VAL A 114 2.24 -21.59 -28.16
C VAL A 114 2.03 -21.05 -29.55
N PRO A 115 1.72 -19.74 -29.77
CA PRO A 115 1.70 -19.13 -31.10
C PRO A 115 3.06 -19.14 -31.76
N LYS A 116 3.07 -19.19 -33.10
CA LYS A 116 4.32 -19.21 -33.84
C LYS A 116 5.15 -17.94 -33.66
N GLU A 117 4.49 -16.79 -33.43
CA GLU A 117 5.14 -15.50 -33.22
C GLU A 117 5.95 -15.43 -31.92
N ILE A 118 5.56 -16.19 -30.90
CA ILE A 118 6.28 -16.21 -29.61
C ILE A 118 7.37 -17.28 -29.58
N GLN A 119 7.38 -18.20 -30.56
CA GLN A 119 8.50 -19.12 -30.75
C GLN A 119 9.74 -18.40 -31.29
N ASP A 120 9.59 -17.16 -31.76
CA ASP A 120 10.71 -16.34 -32.19
C ASP A 120 11.51 -15.86 -30.98
N LYS A 121 12.74 -16.39 -30.86
CA LYS A 121 13.68 -16.04 -29.79
C LYS A 121 14.01 -14.55 -29.77
N GLU A 122 14.02 -13.89 -30.94
CA GLU A 122 14.33 -12.46 -31.04
C GLU A 122 13.24 -11.61 -30.38
N THR A 123 11.97 -11.89 -30.61
CA THR A 123 10.84 -11.23 -29.99
C THR A 123 10.85 -11.43 -28.47
N ALA A 124 11.12 -12.65 -28.01
CA ALA A 124 11.22 -12.94 -26.57
C ALA A 124 12.38 -12.19 -25.91
N LEU A 125 13.56 -12.15 -26.54
CA LEU A 125 14.72 -11.42 -26.01
C LEU A 125 14.46 -9.92 -25.97
N LYS A 126 13.91 -9.31 -27.02
CA LYS A 126 13.55 -7.88 -27.03
C LYS A 126 12.56 -7.53 -25.92
N PHE A 127 11.57 -8.39 -25.69
CA PHE A 127 10.63 -8.18 -24.59
C PHE A 127 11.31 -8.23 -23.22
N LEU A 128 12.19 -9.22 -22.97
CA LEU A 128 12.93 -9.33 -21.71
C LEU A 128 13.89 -8.15 -21.49
N GLU A 129 14.53 -7.65 -22.55
CA GLU A 129 15.35 -6.44 -22.50
C GLU A 129 14.51 -5.22 -22.14
N SER A 130 13.36 -5.02 -22.80
CA SER A 130 12.42 -3.93 -22.48
C SER A 130 11.89 -4.03 -21.04
N THR A 131 11.61 -5.25 -20.58
CA THR A 131 11.20 -5.49 -19.19
C THR A 131 12.31 -5.11 -18.19
N SER A 132 13.57 -5.39 -18.52
CA SER A 132 14.71 -5.00 -17.68
C SER A 132 14.91 -3.47 -17.65
N GLN A 133 14.66 -2.79 -18.78
CA GLN A 133 14.66 -1.32 -18.82
C GLN A 133 13.50 -0.74 -18.01
N PHE A 134 12.31 -1.31 -18.12
CA PHE A 134 11.14 -0.93 -17.33
C PHE A 134 11.43 -1.02 -15.83
N GLU A 135 11.93 -2.17 -15.37
CA GLU A 135 12.30 -2.42 -13.97
C GLU A 135 13.29 -1.37 -13.46
N ARG A 136 14.30 -1.04 -14.25
CA ARG A 136 15.31 -0.04 -13.92
C ARG A 136 14.71 1.35 -13.82
N ILE A 137 13.91 1.78 -14.81
CA ILE A 137 13.30 3.14 -14.81
C ILE A 137 12.40 3.34 -13.58
N VAL A 138 11.58 2.33 -13.23
CA VAL A 138 10.72 2.41 -12.05
C VAL A 138 11.56 2.42 -10.77
N GLY A 139 12.57 1.55 -10.67
CA GLY A 139 13.45 1.46 -9.50
C GLY A 139 14.30 2.72 -9.29
N ASP A 140 14.79 3.34 -10.36
CA ASP A 140 15.58 4.57 -10.32
C ASP A 140 14.77 5.77 -9.79
N SER A 141 13.44 5.67 -9.71
CA SER A 141 12.61 6.68 -9.04
C SER A 141 12.89 6.78 -7.54
N GLY A 142 13.40 5.71 -6.94
CA GLY A 142 13.69 5.63 -5.50
C GLY A 142 12.47 5.42 -4.60
N PHE A 143 11.25 5.43 -5.14
CA PHE A 143 10.01 5.27 -4.38
C PHE A 143 9.43 3.86 -4.46
N ILE A 144 9.62 3.17 -5.57
CA ILE A 144 9.04 1.87 -5.86
C ILE A 144 10.15 0.85 -6.08
N LYS A 145 10.00 -0.32 -5.45
CA LYS A 145 10.91 -1.43 -5.69
C LYS A 145 10.17 -2.58 -6.34
N LEU A 146 10.71 -3.06 -7.45
CA LEU A 146 10.24 -4.22 -8.17
C LEU A 146 11.14 -5.42 -7.87
N THR A 147 10.55 -6.53 -7.45
CA THR A 147 11.26 -7.79 -7.23
C THR A 147 10.65 -8.87 -8.10
N ARG A 148 11.43 -9.42 -9.05
CA ARG A 148 10.93 -10.48 -9.94
C ARG A 148 10.55 -11.72 -9.16
N LEU A 149 9.38 -12.27 -9.48
CA LEU A 149 8.92 -13.53 -8.91
C LEU A 149 9.57 -14.71 -9.62
N THR A 150 9.92 -15.71 -8.84
CA THR A 150 10.39 -17.01 -9.33
C THR A 150 9.23 -17.87 -9.85
N GLY A 151 9.53 -18.95 -10.57
CA GLY A 151 8.51 -19.90 -11.01
C GLY A 151 7.70 -20.47 -9.85
N ASP A 152 8.37 -20.81 -8.75
CA ASP A 152 7.75 -21.37 -7.56
C ASP A 152 6.83 -20.36 -6.83
N GLU A 153 7.19 -19.08 -6.81
CA GLU A 153 6.32 -18.02 -6.28
C GLU A 153 5.08 -17.79 -7.14
N ILE A 154 5.15 -18.09 -8.43
CA ILE A 154 4.02 -17.95 -9.36
C ILE A 154 3.10 -19.16 -9.32
N THR A 155 3.65 -20.38 -9.46
CA THR A 155 2.86 -21.62 -9.59
C THR A 155 2.63 -22.35 -8.29
N GLY A 156 3.42 -22.05 -7.24
CA GLY A 156 3.39 -22.72 -5.96
C GLY A 156 4.34 -23.92 -5.86
N THR A 157 4.53 -24.37 -4.64
CA THR A 157 5.25 -25.57 -4.24
C THR A 157 4.35 -26.43 -3.34
N PRO A 158 4.69 -27.70 -3.07
CA PRO A 158 3.88 -28.52 -2.16
C PRO A 158 3.68 -27.93 -0.75
N THR A 159 4.50 -26.95 -0.35
CA THR A 159 4.47 -26.34 0.99
C THR A 159 4.04 -24.89 0.99
N GLN A 160 4.02 -24.23 -0.17
CA GLN A 160 3.71 -22.79 -0.27
C GLN A 160 2.91 -22.50 -1.53
N ALA A 161 1.75 -21.87 -1.37
CA ALA A 161 0.91 -21.46 -2.49
C ALA A 161 1.57 -20.36 -3.32
N GLY A 162 1.55 -20.53 -4.66
CA GLY A 162 1.91 -19.50 -5.62
C GLY A 162 0.79 -18.48 -5.82
N ILE A 163 1.09 -17.39 -6.54
CA ILE A 163 0.09 -16.32 -6.76
C ILE A 163 -1.12 -16.83 -7.55
N ILE A 164 -0.94 -17.78 -8.46
CA ILE A 164 -2.04 -18.40 -9.23
C ILE A 164 -2.95 -19.20 -8.29
N GLU A 165 -2.37 -20.02 -7.42
CA GLU A 165 -3.16 -20.82 -6.46
C GLU A 165 -3.90 -19.94 -5.47
N LYS A 166 -3.24 -18.86 -4.98
CA LYS A 166 -3.88 -17.85 -4.13
C LYS A 166 -5.05 -17.14 -4.81
N TYR A 167 -4.91 -16.84 -6.10
CA TYR A 167 -5.98 -16.23 -6.89
C TYR A 167 -7.20 -17.16 -7.00
N PHE A 168 -6.98 -18.44 -7.27
CA PHE A 168 -8.07 -19.44 -7.30
C PHE A 168 -8.69 -19.69 -5.93
N ALA A 169 -7.91 -19.58 -4.86
CA ALA A 169 -8.39 -19.78 -3.50
C ALA A 169 -9.00 -18.52 -2.88
N LEU A 170 -8.81 -17.34 -3.47
CA LEU A 170 -9.12 -16.02 -2.90
C LEU A 170 -8.56 -15.85 -1.47
N SER A 171 -7.37 -16.41 -1.23
CA SER A 171 -6.73 -16.48 0.08
C SER A 171 -5.21 -16.36 -0.03
N GLN A 172 -4.57 -15.79 0.98
CA GLN A 172 -3.09 -15.77 1.10
C GLN A 172 -2.53 -17.07 1.68
N TYR A 173 -3.39 -17.92 2.24
CA TYR A 173 -2.96 -19.17 2.87
C TYR A 173 -2.97 -20.33 1.89
N TYR A 174 -2.10 -21.30 2.16
CA TYR A 174 -2.09 -22.57 1.43
C TYR A 174 -3.38 -23.34 1.75
N THR A 175 -4.13 -23.71 0.70
CA THR A 175 -5.26 -24.63 0.83
C THR A 175 -4.97 -25.88 0.01
N THR A 176 -4.97 -27.03 0.67
CA THR A 176 -4.78 -28.33 0.01
C THR A 176 -6.04 -28.83 -0.70
N SER A 177 -7.16 -28.17 -0.50
CA SER A 177 -8.45 -28.52 -1.11
C SER A 177 -8.70 -27.74 -2.40
N LEU A 178 -9.05 -28.45 -3.46
CA LEU A 178 -9.60 -27.87 -4.67
C LEU A 178 -10.93 -27.19 -4.30
N GLN A 179 -11.13 -25.97 -4.75
CA GLN A 179 -12.40 -25.26 -4.57
C GLN A 179 -13.24 -25.36 -5.83
N ASP A 180 -14.54 -25.54 -5.66
CA ASP A 180 -15.48 -25.51 -6.75
C ASP A 180 -15.62 -24.07 -7.26
N ILE A 181 -15.56 -23.89 -8.58
CA ILE A 181 -15.76 -22.61 -9.24
C ILE A 181 -17.07 -22.66 -10.03
N SER A 182 -18.05 -21.89 -9.60
CA SER A 182 -19.28 -21.68 -10.34
C SER A 182 -19.17 -20.39 -11.15
N LEU A 183 -19.14 -20.51 -12.46
CA LEU A 183 -19.03 -19.38 -13.41
C LEU A 183 -20.41 -18.85 -13.83
N ALA A 184 -21.42 -18.94 -12.99
CA ALA A 184 -22.71 -18.32 -13.26
C ALA A 184 -22.56 -16.79 -13.22
N ALA A 185 -22.99 -16.10 -14.29
CA ALA A 185 -22.77 -14.66 -14.43
C ALA A 185 -23.37 -13.82 -13.29
N ALA A 186 -24.57 -14.17 -12.84
CA ALA A 186 -25.26 -13.42 -11.77
C ALA A 186 -24.71 -13.69 -10.37
N ASP A 187 -24.25 -14.93 -10.12
CA ASP A 187 -23.86 -15.41 -8.79
C ASP A 187 -22.56 -16.22 -8.90
N MET A 188 -21.51 -15.59 -9.41
CA MET A 188 -20.21 -16.24 -9.46
C MET A 188 -19.72 -16.56 -8.05
N ARG A 189 -19.29 -17.84 -7.86
CA ARG A 189 -18.84 -18.35 -6.57
C ARG A 189 -17.53 -19.13 -6.71
N ILE A 190 -16.64 -18.94 -5.73
CA ILE A 190 -15.41 -19.72 -5.58
C ILE A 190 -15.40 -20.30 -4.17
N GLY A 191 -15.56 -21.60 -4.05
CA GLY A 191 -15.83 -22.26 -2.77
C GLY A 191 -17.06 -21.64 -2.09
N ASP A 192 -16.89 -21.17 -0.87
CA ASP A 192 -17.94 -20.49 -0.11
C ASP A 192 -18.08 -19.01 -0.43
N ASN A 193 -17.10 -18.41 -1.14
CA ASN A 193 -17.07 -16.98 -1.44
C ASN A 193 -17.98 -16.62 -2.62
N LEU A 194 -18.89 -15.69 -2.40
CA LEU A 194 -19.67 -15.01 -3.43
C LEU A 194 -18.89 -13.79 -3.94
N LEU A 195 -18.78 -13.62 -5.25
CA LEU A 195 -18.04 -12.54 -5.89
C LEU A 195 -18.96 -11.43 -6.40
N CYS A 196 -18.44 -10.21 -6.39
CA CYS A 196 -19.00 -9.10 -7.15
C CYS A 196 -17.89 -8.36 -7.89
N LEU A 197 -18.22 -7.81 -9.05
CA LEU A 197 -17.29 -7.09 -9.92
C LEU A 197 -17.86 -5.71 -10.26
N HIS A 198 -17.07 -4.67 -10.03
CA HIS A 198 -17.34 -3.32 -10.51
C HIS A 198 -16.27 -2.93 -11.51
N THR A 199 -16.69 -2.44 -12.68
CA THR A 199 -15.80 -2.16 -13.81
C THR A 199 -15.80 -0.68 -14.18
N LEU A 200 -14.64 -0.22 -14.66
CA LEU A 200 -14.45 0.98 -15.45
C LEU A 200 -13.95 0.52 -16.83
N SER A 201 -14.89 0.29 -17.72
CA SER A 201 -14.65 -0.28 -19.07
C SER A 201 -15.08 0.65 -20.21
N ASP A 202 -15.80 1.73 -19.89
CA ASP A 202 -16.30 2.69 -20.85
C ASP A 202 -15.84 4.12 -20.50
N ALA A 203 -15.50 4.90 -21.53
CA ALA A 203 -15.14 6.30 -21.35
C ALA A 203 -16.26 7.15 -20.69
N GLU A 204 -17.51 6.75 -20.86
CA GLU A 204 -18.66 7.43 -20.25
C GLU A 204 -18.76 7.20 -18.72
N ASP A 205 -18.08 6.19 -18.19
CA ASP A 205 -18.05 5.88 -16.75
C ASP A 205 -16.96 6.66 -16.01
N LEU A 206 -16.08 7.33 -16.75
CA LEU A 206 -14.93 8.03 -16.19
C LEU A 206 -15.24 9.46 -15.78
N PRO A 207 -14.49 10.05 -14.85
CA PRO A 207 -14.61 11.44 -14.46
C PRO A 207 -14.12 12.37 -15.58
N SER A 208 -14.55 13.63 -15.54
CA SER A 208 -14.12 14.63 -16.50
C SER A 208 -12.62 14.99 -16.40
N GLN A 209 -12.01 14.76 -15.26
CA GLN A 209 -10.60 15.02 -14.97
C GLN A 209 -10.02 13.93 -14.07
N VAL A 210 -8.79 13.56 -14.33
CA VAL A 210 -7.99 12.68 -13.47
C VAL A 210 -6.75 13.43 -12.97
N ARG A 211 -6.18 12.97 -11.88
CA ARG A 211 -5.01 13.57 -11.22
C ARG A 211 -4.14 12.47 -10.62
N THR A 212 -2.90 12.78 -10.31
CA THR A 212 -1.97 11.82 -9.71
C THR A 212 -2.33 11.54 -8.26
N ASP A 213 -2.76 12.56 -7.52
CA ASP A 213 -3.07 12.47 -6.10
C ASP A 213 -4.24 13.34 -5.68
N GLY A 214 -4.72 13.16 -4.47
CA GLY A 214 -5.77 13.94 -3.84
C GLY A 214 -5.53 14.14 -2.35
N ARG A 215 -6.03 15.25 -1.82
CA ARG A 215 -6.01 15.51 -0.39
C ARG A 215 -7.00 14.58 0.33
N TYR A 216 -6.55 13.93 1.37
CA TYR A 216 -7.39 13.10 2.22
C TYR A 216 -7.94 13.93 3.39
N GLU A 217 -9.16 14.42 3.26
CA GLU A 217 -9.75 15.42 4.16
C GLU A 217 -9.96 14.92 5.60
N LYS A 218 -10.15 13.61 5.80
CA LYS A 218 -10.37 13.05 7.15
C LYS A 218 -9.18 13.20 8.09
N LEU A 219 -7.95 13.30 7.56
CA LEU A 219 -6.72 13.44 8.33
C LEU A 219 -5.98 14.75 8.07
N SER A 220 -6.31 15.47 7.00
CA SER A 220 -5.72 16.76 6.68
C SER A 220 -6.24 17.86 7.63
N THR A 221 -5.38 18.83 7.92
CA THR A 221 -5.69 20.03 8.73
C THR A 221 -5.26 21.27 7.96
N ASP A 222 -5.51 22.46 8.52
CA ASP A 222 -5.06 23.73 7.90
C ASP A 222 -3.52 23.83 7.77
N ARG A 223 -2.78 23.00 8.51
CA ARG A 223 -1.32 23.01 8.56
C ARG A 223 -0.66 21.70 8.11
N SER A 224 -1.43 20.68 7.82
CA SER A 224 -0.95 19.38 7.34
C SER A 224 -1.79 18.93 6.15
N ASP A 225 -1.12 18.39 5.16
CA ASP A 225 -1.74 17.92 3.92
C ASP A 225 -1.43 16.42 3.76
N CYS A 226 -2.38 15.58 4.15
CA CYS A 226 -2.29 14.15 3.97
C CYS A 226 -2.76 13.81 2.55
N ARG A 227 -1.88 13.25 1.73
CA ARG A 227 -2.14 12.92 0.33
C ARG A 227 -2.28 11.43 0.12
N LEU A 228 -3.10 11.06 -0.85
CA LEU A 228 -3.27 9.69 -1.37
C LEU A 228 -3.39 9.75 -2.89
N SER A 229 -3.07 8.66 -3.59
CA SER A 229 -3.29 8.54 -5.02
C SER A 229 -4.77 8.71 -5.38
N PHE A 230 -5.04 9.14 -6.60
CA PHE A 230 -6.42 9.34 -7.08
C PHE A 230 -7.28 8.08 -6.94
N ALA A 231 -6.70 6.91 -7.20
CA ALA A 231 -7.39 5.62 -7.14
C ALA A 231 -7.42 4.97 -5.75
N SER A 232 -6.88 5.60 -4.70
CA SER A 232 -6.88 5.06 -3.32
C SER A 232 -8.28 4.66 -2.79
N PRO A 233 -9.40 5.30 -3.21
CA PRO A 233 -10.73 4.86 -2.84
C PRO A 233 -11.07 3.43 -3.27
N LEU A 234 -10.46 2.93 -4.36
CA LEU A 234 -10.64 1.55 -4.85
C LEU A 234 -9.61 0.56 -4.29
N GLY A 235 -8.67 1.04 -3.51
CA GLY A 235 -7.62 0.26 -2.86
C GLY A 235 -7.73 0.31 -1.34
N VAL A 236 -6.76 0.96 -0.71
CA VAL A 236 -6.58 0.97 0.75
C VAL A 236 -7.75 1.55 1.56
N LEU A 237 -8.65 2.32 0.95
CA LEU A 237 -9.82 2.89 1.62
C LEU A 237 -11.06 1.96 1.62
N LEU A 238 -11.02 0.83 0.90
CA LEU A 238 -12.04 -0.22 1.00
C LEU A 238 -11.72 -1.17 2.14
N SER A 239 -12.73 -1.48 2.98
CA SER A 239 -12.58 -2.31 4.19
C SER A 239 -13.00 -3.76 3.99
N CYS A 240 -12.92 -4.31 2.80
CA CYS A 240 -13.36 -5.66 2.44
C CYS A 240 -12.25 -6.46 1.76
N ASN A 241 -12.45 -7.77 1.63
CA ASN A 241 -11.62 -8.59 0.76
C ASN A 241 -11.85 -8.18 -0.69
N HIS A 242 -10.80 -7.74 -1.38
CA HIS A 242 -10.90 -7.37 -2.79
C HIS A 242 -9.55 -7.41 -3.49
N ILE A 243 -9.60 -7.51 -4.81
CA ILE A 243 -8.48 -7.28 -5.73
C ILE A 243 -8.88 -6.10 -6.61
N TYR A 244 -8.06 -5.06 -6.59
CA TYR A 244 -8.16 -3.96 -7.54
C TYR A 244 -7.23 -4.24 -8.72
N ASN A 245 -7.81 -4.49 -9.89
CA ASN A 245 -7.09 -4.79 -11.12
C ASN A 245 -7.01 -3.54 -11.99
N GLN A 246 -5.82 -3.24 -12.50
CA GLN A 246 -5.53 -2.11 -13.36
C GLN A 246 -4.78 -2.61 -14.60
N TYR A 247 -5.36 -2.42 -15.78
CA TYR A 247 -4.80 -2.88 -17.06
C TYR A 247 -4.47 -1.71 -17.95
N ILE A 248 -3.28 -1.74 -18.56
CA ILE A 248 -2.90 -0.86 -19.68
C ILE A 248 -2.47 -1.75 -20.83
N PHE A 249 -3.22 -1.68 -21.94
CA PHE A 249 -2.94 -2.43 -23.16
C PHE A 249 -2.20 -1.54 -24.15
N ILE A 250 -0.95 -1.88 -24.43
CA ILE A 250 -0.08 -1.14 -25.35
C ILE A 250 -0.32 -1.68 -26.76
N ASP A 251 -1.19 -1.03 -27.49
CA ASP A 251 -1.45 -1.33 -28.90
C ASP A 251 -0.49 -0.58 -29.83
N ASP A 252 -0.64 -0.75 -31.14
CA ASP A 252 0.03 0.11 -32.11
C ASP A 252 -0.61 1.50 -32.10
N HIS A 253 0.12 2.47 -31.57
CA HIS A 253 -0.33 3.86 -31.45
C HIS A 253 -0.74 4.45 -32.81
N THR A 254 0.06 4.21 -33.88
CA THR A 254 -0.20 4.76 -35.20
C THR A 254 -1.49 4.18 -35.78
N GLU A 255 -1.70 2.87 -35.65
CA GLU A 255 -2.94 2.24 -36.09
C GLU A 255 -4.16 2.75 -35.32
N ASN A 256 -4.03 2.99 -34.02
CA ASN A 256 -5.11 3.54 -33.21
C ASN A 256 -5.51 4.94 -33.70
N LEU A 257 -4.55 5.83 -33.91
CA LEU A 257 -4.84 7.17 -34.40
C LEU A 257 -5.45 7.14 -35.83
N GLN A 258 -4.93 6.34 -36.72
CA GLN A 258 -5.52 6.16 -38.08
C GLN A 258 -6.97 5.65 -38.02
N ARG A 259 -7.27 4.75 -37.08
CA ARG A 259 -8.64 4.26 -36.85
C ARG A 259 -9.56 5.39 -36.37
N PHE A 260 -9.11 6.22 -35.44
CA PHE A 260 -9.87 7.37 -34.97
C PHE A 260 -10.05 8.44 -36.05
N GLU A 261 -9.04 8.71 -36.85
CA GLU A 261 -9.16 9.60 -38.03
C GLU A 261 -10.21 9.11 -39.02
N LYS A 262 -10.23 7.80 -39.31
CA LYS A 262 -11.24 7.18 -40.16
C LYS A 262 -12.63 7.29 -39.52
N GLN A 263 -12.73 7.08 -38.22
CA GLN A 263 -13.99 7.21 -37.49
C GLN A 263 -14.48 8.66 -37.48
N ALA A 264 -13.61 9.65 -37.27
CA ALA A 264 -13.96 11.08 -37.35
C ALA A 264 -14.52 11.46 -38.74
N ARG A 265 -13.88 10.96 -39.83
CA ARG A 265 -14.39 11.17 -41.18
C ARG A 265 -15.76 10.54 -41.41
N ASN A 266 -16.02 9.34 -40.88
CA ASN A 266 -17.32 8.69 -40.97
C ASN A 266 -18.37 9.48 -40.17
N MET A 267 -18.05 9.90 -38.93
CA MET A 267 -18.95 10.71 -38.10
C MET A 267 -19.24 12.08 -38.71
N HIS A 268 -18.31 12.65 -39.45
CA HIS A 268 -18.55 13.90 -40.19
C HIS A 268 -19.73 13.78 -41.15
N SER A 269 -19.82 12.67 -41.88
CA SER A 269 -20.95 12.41 -42.76
C SER A 269 -22.27 12.18 -42.03
N LEU A 270 -22.20 11.57 -40.85
CA LEU A 270 -23.35 11.21 -40.02
C LEU A 270 -23.79 12.35 -39.04
N SER A 271 -22.95 13.35 -38.80
CA SER A 271 -23.23 14.45 -37.87
C SER A 271 -24.45 15.29 -38.24
N ARG A 272 -24.80 15.31 -39.53
CA ARG A 272 -26.01 16.00 -40.02
C ARG A 272 -27.31 15.33 -39.62
N TYR A 273 -27.28 14.07 -39.24
CA TYR A 273 -28.49 13.27 -38.94
C TYR A 273 -28.74 13.10 -37.44
N SER A 274 -27.74 13.29 -36.60
CA SER A 274 -27.87 13.12 -35.16
C SER A 274 -26.93 14.03 -34.38
N ARG A 275 -27.46 14.67 -33.32
CA ARG A 275 -26.65 15.47 -32.38
C ARG A 275 -25.61 14.60 -31.63
N GLY A 276 -25.96 13.34 -31.35
CA GLY A 276 -25.02 12.40 -30.74
C GLY A 276 -23.81 12.13 -31.63
N ASN A 277 -24.01 11.97 -32.95
CA ASN A 277 -22.89 11.80 -33.89
C ASN A 277 -22.01 13.06 -34.01
N GLN A 278 -22.60 14.25 -33.84
CA GLN A 278 -21.83 15.48 -33.80
C GLN A 278 -20.96 15.55 -32.52
N ILE A 279 -21.50 15.22 -31.36
CA ILE A 279 -20.78 15.19 -30.08
C ILE A 279 -19.64 14.15 -30.16
N ASN A 280 -19.90 12.96 -30.62
CA ASN A 280 -18.89 11.90 -30.78
C ASN A 280 -17.76 12.34 -31.74
N LYS A 281 -18.09 13.03 -32.81
CA LYS A 281 -17.08 13.61 -33.72
C LYS A 281 -16.19 14.61 -32.98
N GLU A 282 -16.79 15.55 -32.24
CA GLU A 282 -16.06 16.58 -31.48
C GLU A 282 -15.12 15.94 -30.41
N TRP A 283 -15.55 14.87 -29.76
CA TRP A 283 -14.72 14.13 -28.81
C TRP A 283 -13.53 13.44 -29.50
N ILE A 284 -13.76 12.77 -30.63
CA ILE A 284 -12.70 12.12 -31.39
C ILE A 284 -11.70 13.16 -31.91
N GLU A 285 -12.17 14.31 -32.42
CA GLU A 285 -11.31 15.40 -32.87
C GLU A 285 -10.46 15.99 -31.73
N LYS A 286 -11.04 16.18 -30.53
CA LYS A 286 -10.29 16.59 -29.34
C LYS A 286 -9.20 15.56 -28.97
N TYR A 287 -9.55 14.29 -28.93
CA TYR A 287 -8.61 13.21 -28.64
C TYR A 287 -7.43 13.20 -29.64
N LEU A 288 -7.71 13.30 -30.92
CA LEU A 288 -6.66 13.36 -31.97
C LEU A 288 -5.79 14.62 -31.84
N ASN A 289 -6.41 15.77 -31.56
CA ASN A 289 -5.69 17.02 -31.36
C ASN A 289 -4.74 16.96 -30.15
N GLU A 290 -5.18 16.40 -29.04
CA GLU A 290 -4.33 16.21 -27.85
C GLU A 290 -3.20 15.24 -28.14
N ALA A 291 -3.48 14.09 -28.78
CA ALA A 291 -2.47 13.12 -29.16
C ALA A 291 -1.35 13.75 -30.00
N HIS A 292 -1.73 14.54 -31.03
CA HIS A 292 -0.75 15.16 -31.93
C HIS A 292 -0.06 16.39 -31.31
N SER A 293 -0.78 17.22 -30.55
CA SER A 293 -0.23 18.47 -29.99
C SER A 293 0.76 18.23 -28.86
N TYR A 294 0.50 17.21 -28.04
CA TYR A 294 1.31 16.89 -26.86
C TYR A 294 2.16 15.62 -27.02
N GLY A 295 2.07 14.95 -28.18
CA GLY A 295 2.79 13.70 -28.43
C GLY A 295 2.41 12.58 -27.47
N LEU A 296 1.11 12.51 -27.07
CA LEU A 296 0.62 11.52 -26.12
C LEU A 296 0.44 10.17 -26.78
N THR A 297 0.78 9.10 -26.08
CA THR A 297 0.67 7.73 -26.58
C THR A 297 -0.71 7.15 -26.25
N SER A 298 -1.47 6.82 -27.30
CA SER A 298 -2.78 6.15 -27.17
C SER A 298 -2.63 4.71 -26.71
N VAL A 299 -3.38 4.35 -25.67
CA VAL A 299 -3.47 3.00 -25.09
C VAL A 299 -4.93 2.64 -24.82
N ARG A 300 -5.21 1.35 -24.58
CA ARG A 300 -6.48 0.95 -23.96
C ARG A 300 -6.25 0.72 -22.48
N CYS A 301 -7.26 1.01 -21.68
CA CYS A 301 -7.24 0.84 -20.25
C CYS A 301 -8.51 0.13 -19.77
N HIS A 302 -8.40 -0.60 -18.68
CA HIS A 302 -9.50 -1.15 -17.92
C HIS A 302 -9.13 -1.18 -16.45
N CYS A 303 -10.10 -0.87 -15.59
CA CYS A 303 -9.96 -1.05 -14.16
C CYS A 303 -11.16 -1.77 -13.59
N ASN A 304 -10.96 -2.68 -12.66
CA ASN A 304 -12.05 -3.32 -11.95
C ASN A 304 -11.71 -3.62 -10.50
N VAL A 305 -12.74 -3.59 -9.66
CA VAL A 305 -12.69 -4.07 -8.28
C VAL A 305 -13.45 -5.38 -8.20
N MET A 306 -12.73 -6.45 -7.95
CA MET A 306 -13.29 -7.76 -7.67
C MET A 306 -13.29 -7.95 -6.15
N ALA A 307 -14.48 -7.99 -5.56
CA ALA A 307 -14.64 -8.15 -4.11
C ALA A 307 -15.48 -9.38 -3.80
N TRP A 308 -15.29 -9.94 -2.59
CA TRP A 308 -15.98 -11.17 -2.20
C TRP A 308 -16.24 -11.24 -0.70
N SER A 309 -17.25 -12.04 -0.35
CA SER A 309 -17.55 -12.47 1.02
C SER A 309 -18.26 -13.83 0.99
N ASP A 310 -18.13 -14.59 2.05
CA ASP A 310 -18.90 -15.81 2.31
C ASP A 310 -20.32 -15.51 2.84
N ASP A 311 -20.59 -14.27 3.29
CA ASP A 311 -21.90 -13.78 3.72
C ASP A 311 -22.56 -12.92 2.63
N ALA A 312 -23.74 -13.31 2.20
CA ALA A 312 -24.53 -12.59 1.19
C ALA A 312 -24.96 -11.19 1.64
N GLU A 313 -25.26 -10.99 2.93
CA GLU A 313 -25.62 -9.66 3.45
C GLU A 313 -24.40 -8.74 3.54
N GLU A 314 -23.23 -9.27 3.89
CA GLU A 314 -21.98 -8.53 3.81
C GLU A 314 -21.65 -8.16 2.36
N LEU A 315 -21.84 -9.08 1.41
CA LEU A 315 -21.59 -8.79 -0.01
C LEU A 315 -22.46 -7.63 -0.54
N LYS A 316 -23.70 -7.52 -0.08
CA LYS A 316 -24.56 -6.37 -0.43
C LYS A 316 -24.00 -5.05 0.09
N ARG A 317 -23.46 -5.04 1.30
CA ARG A 317 -22.78 -3.86 1.88
C ARG A 317 -21.54 -3.52 1.07
N ILE A 318 -20.71 -4.51 0.74
CA ILE A 318 -19.52 -4.35 -0.08
C ILE A 318 -19.86 -3.73 -1.46
N LYS A 319 -20.91 -4.22 -2.12
CA LYS A 319 -21.39 -3.65 -3.40
C LYS A 319 -21.71 -2.15 -3.28
N ASN A 320 -22.38 -1.75 -2.21
CA ASN A 320 -22.72 -0.36 -1.94
C ASN A 320 -21.48 0.48 -1.61
N ASP A 321 -20.53 -0.07 -0.86
CA ASP A 321 -19.30 0.61 -0.48
C ASP A 321 -18.43 0.86 -1.72
N VAL A 322 -18.21 -0.15 -2.56
CA VAL A 322 -17.47 0.01 -3.82
C VAL A 322 -18.15 1.04 -4.73
N GLY A 323 -19.48 0.96 -4.90
CA GLY A 323 -20.24 1.94 -5.66
C GLY A 323 -20.09 3.37 -5.12
N SER A 324 -20.07 3.52 -3.79
CA SER A 324 -19.88 4.82 -3.14
C SER A 324 -18.46 5.37 -3.36
N GLN A 325 -17.42 4.52 -3.31
CA GLN A 325 -16.05 4.95 -3.58
C GLN A 325 -15.87 5.36 -5.05
N LEU A 326 -16.47 4.63 -5.99
CA LEU A 326 -16.48 5.04 -7.40
C LEU A 326 -17.16 6.40 -7.60
N ALA A 327 -18.30 6.62 -6.94
CA ALA A 327 -19.01 7.90 -7.00
C ALA A 327 -18.19 9.05 -6.40
N LEU A 328 -17.42 8.82 -5.33
CA LEU A 328 -16.49 9.81 -4.77
C LEU A 328 -15.36 10.20 -5.75
N MET A 329 -14.98 9.30 -6.64
CA MET A 329 -14.03 9.56 -7.73
C MET A 329 -14.71 10.20 -8.96
N GLU A 330 -15.99 10.57 -8.88
CA GLU A 330 -16.80 11.05 -9.99
C GLU A 330 -16.95 10.02 -11.13
N CYS A 331 -16.69 8.75 -10.85
CA CYS A 331 -16.94 7.64 -11.77
C CYS A 331 -18.38 7.15 -11.65
N LYS A 332 -18.96 6.68 -12.76
CA LYS A 332 -20.26 5.99 -12.70
C LYS A 332 -20.06 4.57 -12.19
N PRO A 333 -20.67 4.19 -11.06
CA PRO A 333 -20.55 2.82 -10.54
C PRO A 333 -21.28 1.84 -11.46
N ARG A 334 -20.54 0.99 -12.16
CA ARG A 334 -21.08 -0.08 -12.99
C ARG A 334 -20.81 -1.42 -12.32
N HIS A 335 -21.86 -2.08 -11.84
CA HIS A 335 -21.79 -3.46 -11.38
C HIS A 335 -21.93 -4.38 -12.59
N ASN A 336 -20.85 -5.07 -12.92
CA ASN A 336 -20.84 -6.03 -14.03
C ASN A 336 -21.32 -7.40 -13.53
N THR A 337 -22.24 -8.01 -14.23
CA THR A 337 -22.78 -9.34 -13.92
C THR A 337 -22.62 -10.33 -15.07
N VAL A 338 -22.58 -9.85 -16.31
CA VAL A 338 -22.52 -10.69 -17.52
C VAL A 338 -21.10 -11.17 -17.77
N ASP A 339 -20.13 -10.26 -17.73
CA ASP A 339 -18.73 -10.52 -18.10
C ASP A 339 -17.85 -10.90 -16.90
N THR A 340 -18.44 -10.98 -15.69
CA THR A 340 -17.72 -11.36 -14.47
C THR A 340 -16.87 -12.63 -14.64
N PRO A 341 -17.36 -13.74 -15.21
CA PRO A 341 -16.55 -14.94 -15.40
C PRO A 341 -15.38 -14.72 -16.36
N THR A 342 -15.59 -13.96 -17.44
CA THR A 342 -14.56 -13.67 -18.45
C THR A 342 -13.47 -12.78 -17.88
N LEU A 343 -13.85 -11.73 -17.15
CA LEU A 343 -12.93 -10.79 -16.49
C LEU A 343 -12.17 -11.44 -15.33
N TYR A 344 -12.85 -12.29 -14.54
CA TYR A 344 -12.17 -13.12 -13.53
C TYR A 344 -11.10 -14.01 -14.17
N TRP A 345 -11.44 -14.66 -15.28
CA TRP A 345 -10.54 -15.54 -15.99
C TRP A 345 -9.32 -14.79 -16.58
N ALA A 346 -9.56 -13.60 -17.15
CA ALA A 346 -8.51 -12.73 -17.64
C ALA A 346 -7.62 -12.15 -16.53
N GLY A 347 -8.16 -12.06 -15.30
CA GLY A 347 -7.44 -11.58 -14.11
C GLY A 347 -6.49 -12.60 -13.47
N ILE A 348 -6.52 -13.86 -13.92
CA ILE A 348 -5.55 -14.87 -13.45
C ILE A 348 -4.14 -14.40 -13.82
N PRO A 349 -3.19 -14.34 -12.87
CA PRO A 349 -1.83 -13.93 -13.15
C PRO A 349 -1.19 -14.69 -14.32
N GLY A 350 -0.81 -13.96 -15.36
CA GLY A 350 -0.25 -14.51 -16.60
C GLY A 350 -1.27 -14.84 -17.69
N ASN A 351 -2.56 -14.53 -17.50
CA ASN A 351 -3.61 -14.78 -18.49
C ASN A 351 -4.20 -13.49 -19.11
N GLU A 352 -3.52 -12.38 -18.97
CA GLU A 352 -3.96 -11.05 -19.44
C GLU A 352 -4.21 -10.98 -20.94
N GLY A 353 -3.61 -11.89 -21.71
CA GLY A 353 -3.85 -12.01 -23.16
C GLY A 353 -5.25 -12.50 -23.54
N ASP A 354 -6.02 -13.03 -22.59
CA ASP A 354 -7.42 -13.44 -22.80
C ASP A 354 -8.42 -12.31 -22.48
N PHE A 355 -7.94 -11.13 -22.17
CA PHE A 355 -8.79 -10.00 -21.82
C PHE A 355 -9.65 -9.57 -23.02
N PRO A 356 -10.99 -9.42 -22.86
CA PRO A 356 -11.88 -9.01 -23.93
C PRO A 356 -11.65 -7.54 -24.32
N ALA A 357 -11.39 -7.27 -25.59
CA ALA A 357 -11.02 -5.93 -26.04
C ALA A 357 -12.16 -4.90 -25.90
N GLU A 358 -13.41 -5.33 -25.95
CA GLU A 358 -14.63 -4.52 -25.77
C GLU A 358 -14.78 -3.99 -24.34
N GLU A 359 -14.24 -4.68 -23.35
CA GLU A 359 -14.26 -4.27 -21.95
C GLU A 359 -13.14 -3.26 -21.63
N SER A 360 -12.61 -2.55 -22.61
CA SER A 360 -11.56 -1.57 -22.44
C SER A 360 -11.85 -0.26 -23.16
N PHE A 361 -11.48 0.87 -22.57
CA PHE A 361 -11.62 2.20 -23.16
C PHE A 361 -10.27 2.76 -23.63
N TYR A 362 -10.32 3.64 -24.64
CA TYR A 362 -9.14 4.34 -25.14
C TYR A 362 -8.83 5.58 -24.32
N THR A 363 -7.56 5.73 -23.98
CA THR A 363 -7.03 6.89 -23.26
C THR A 363 -5.54 7.08 -23.60
N PHE A 364 -4.84 7.95 -22.89
CA PHE A 364 -3.39 8.09 -23.00
C PHE A 364 -2.70 7.47 -21.79
N ILE A 365 -1.42 7.12 -21.91
CA ILE A 365 -0.65 6.49 -20.82
C ILE A 365 -0.74 7.29 -19.53
N GLU A 366 -0.61 8.62 -19.64
CA GLU A 366 -0.59 9.52 -18.49
C GLU A 366 -1.93 9.50 -17.72
N GLN A 367 -3.06 9.45 -18.43
CA GLN A 367 -4.37 9.36 -17.78
C GLN A 367 -4.65 7.95 -17.22
N ALA A 368 -4.25 6.91 -17.96
CA ALA A 368 -4.40 5.53 -17.50
C ALA A 368 -3.67 5.29 -16.17
N LEU A 369 -2.48 5.84 -16.02
CA LEU A 369 -1.66 5.72 -14.82
C LEU A 369 -2.23 6.44 -13.59
N CYS A 370 -3.11 7.43 -13.76
CA CYS A 370 -3.81 8.05 -12.63
C CYS A 370 -4.73 7.06 -11.89
N PHE A 371 -5.09 5.94 -12.52
CA PHE A 371 -5.84 4.86 -11.88
C PHE A 371 -4.96 3.83 -11.15
N PHE A 372 -3.64 4.01 -11.13
CA PHE A 372 -2.76 3.20 -10.29
C PHE A 372 -2.85 3.69 -8.85
N THR A 373 -2.91 2.74 -7.89
CA THR A 373 -2.67 3.03 -6.48
C THR A 373 -1.17 3.05 -6.24
N GLU A 374 -0.66 4.06 -5.55
CA GLU A 374 0.78 4.29 -5.41
C GLU A 374 1.25 4.18 -3.95
N GLU A 375 0.38 3.72 -3.07
CA GLU A 375 0.69 3.56 -1.66
C GLU A 375 0.26 2.20 -1.13
N THR A 376 0.90 1.80 -0.02
CA THR A 376 0.54 0.61 0.76
C THR A 376 0.24 0.96 2.22
N SER A 377 -0.39 0.04 2.95
CA SER A 377 -0.55 0.17 4.41
C SER A 377 0.80 0.17 5.12
N TYR A 378 0.85 0.76 6.31
CA TYR A 378 2.05 0.78 7.14
C TYR A 378 2.64 -0.62 7.37
N GLN A 379 3.96 -0.70 7.44
CA GLN A 379 4.71 -1.93 7.67
C GLN A 379 5.39 -1.93 9.03
N SER A 380 5.52 -3.10 9.63
CA SER A 380 6.27 -3.27 10.87
C SER A 380 7.76 -3.05 10.64
N SER A 381 8.43 -2.43 11.62
CA SER A 381 9.88 -2.28 11.60
C SER A 381 10.56 -3.64 11.80
N PRO A 382 11.59 -3.98 11.03
CA PRO A 382 12.37 -5.22 11.20
C PRO A 382 13.37 -5.08 12.35
N SER A 383 12.92 -4.63 13.51
CA SER A 383 13.73 -4.39 14.72
C SER A 383 13.14 -5.19 15.87
N PRO A 384 13.97 -5.82 16.73
CA PRO A 384 13.47 -6.52 17.92
C PRO A 384 12.96 -5.56 18.99
N PHE A 385 13.39 -4.29 18.94
CA PHE A 385 12.98 -3.24 19.87
C PHE A 385 11.99 -2.30 19.21
N GLY A 386 10.93 -1.93 19.92
CA GLY A 386 9.94 -1.01 19.40
C GLY A 386 8.65 -1.00 20.22
N ILE A 387 7.66 -0.30 19.72
CA ILE A 387 6.33 -0.18 20.32
C ILE A 387 5.28 -0.78 19.39
N LYS A 388 4.29 -1.44 19.99
CA LYS A 388 3.14 -2.00 19.30
C LYS A 388 2.07 -0.92 19.13
N MET A 389 1.64 -0.71 17.93
CA MET A 389 0.60 0.24 17.51
C MET A 389 -0.42 -0.46 16.61
N VAL A 390 -1.37 0.29 16.10
CA VAL A 390 -2.37 -0.21 15.12
C VAL A 390 -2.54 0.80 14.00
N ASP A 391 -2.64 0.31 12.78
CA ASP A 391 -3.04 1.14 11.65
C ASP A 391 -4.53 1.45 11.75
N ARG A 392 -4.88 2.73 11.70
CA ARG A 392 -6.26 3.21 11.82
C ARG A 392 -7.15 2.80 10.64
N LEU A 393 -6.59 2.66 9.45
CA LEU A 393 -7.36 2.36 8.24
C LEU A 393 -7.60 0.86 8.07
N THR A 394 -6.55 0.07 8.22
CA THR A 394 -6.58 -1.37 7.93
C THR A 394 -6.81 -2.24 9.17
N GLY A 395 -6.66 -1.66 10.39
CA GLY A 395 -6.68 -2.41 11.64
C GLY A 395 -5.43 -3.26 11.88
N LYS A 396 -4.41 -3.15 11.01
CA LYS A 396 -3.19 -3.96 11.06
C LYS A 396 -2.38 -3.65 12.33
N PRO A 397 -2.02 -4.67 13.13
CA PRO A 397 -1.10 -4.48 14.24
C PRO A 397 0.31 -4.23 13.69
N LEU A 398 0.97 -3.21 14.26
CA LEU A 398 2.28 -2.74 13.84
C LEU A 398 3.26 -2.80 15.00
N HIS A 399 4.49 -3.23 14.71
CA HIS A 399 5.62 -3.09 15.60
C HIS A 399 6.56 -2.01 15.04
N LEU A 400 6.72 -0.90 15.76
CA LEU A 400 7.42 0.29 15.27
C LEU A 400 8.63 0.63 16.13
N ASP A 401 9.81 0.59 15.54
CA ASP A 401 11.02 1.17 16.13
C ASP A 401 11.10 2.66 15.75
N ILE A 402 10.78 3.52 16.71
CA ILE A 402 10.82 4.98 16.55
C ILE A 402 12.13 5.61 17.03
N SER A 403 13.15 4.82 17.29
CA SER A 403 14.42 5.25 17.89
C SER A 403 15.65 4.77 17.12
N ASP A 404 15.93 3.48 17.14
CA ASP A 404 17.19 2.93 16.67
C ASP A 404 17.21 2.71 15.16
N LEU A 405 16.15 2.19 14.59
CA LEU A 405 16.08 1.94 13.14
C LEU A 405 16.11 3.24 12.32
N PRO A 406 15.36 4.30 12.68
CA PRO A 406 15.45 5.59 12.00
C PRO A 406 16.85 6.20 12.09
N MET A 407 17.55 6.03 13.23
CA MET A 407 18.92 6.50 13.40
C MET A 407 19.91 5.72 12.54
N LYS A 408 19.79 4.37 12.51
CA LYS A 408 20.61 3.52 11.64
C LYS A 408 20.41 3.82 10.15
N ARG A 409 19.20 4.24 9.76
CA ARG A 409 18.88 4.65 8.39
C ARG A 409 19.27 6.10 8.06
N GLY A 410 19.82 6.84 9.02
CA GLY A 410 20.20 8.24 8.83
C GLY A 410 19.02 9.22 8.72
N ILE A 411 17.80 8.79 9.09
CA ILE A 411 16.58 9.64 9.07
C ILE A 411 16.63 10.64 10.21
N ILE A 412 17.13 10.21 11.37
CA ILE A 412 17.31 11.05 12.58
C ILE A 412 18.77 10.99 13.04
N THR A 413 19.24 12.07 13.70
CA THR A 413 20.61 12.18 14.22
C THR A 413 20.71 11.83 15.70
N ASN A 414 19.58 11.80 16.42
CA ASN A 414 19.52 11.47 17.84
C ASN A 414 18.16 10.81 18.17
N ARG A 415 18.02 10.29 19.40
CA ARG A 415 16.80 9.63 19.86
C ARG A 415 15.84 10.55 20.59
N ASN A 416 16.10 11.85 20.64
CA ASN A 416 15.24 12.82 21.32
C ASN A 416 13.85 12.87 20.65
N LYS A 417 12.82 12.96 21.46
CA LYS A 417 11.42 13.01 21.00
C LYS A 417 10.72 14.21 21.62
N PHE A 418 10.03 14.96 20.79
CA PHE A 418 9.16 16.04 21.23
C PHE A 418 7.71 15.70 20.91
N ILE A 419 6.87 15.62 21.95
CA ILE A 419 5.46 15.25 21.81
C ILE A 419 4.62 16.48 22.10
N LEU A 420 3.96 17.03 21.08
CA LEU A 420 3.12 18.21 21.18
C LEU A 420 1.66 17.87 20.93
N GLY A 421 0.77 18.49 21.68
CA GLY A 421 -0.66 18.38 21.48
C GLY A 421 -1.45 19.22 22.51
N PRO A 422 -2.67 19.66 22.22
CA PRO A 422 -3.54 20.36 23.17
C PRO A 422 -3.93 19.47 24.34
N SER A 423 -4.56 20.07 25.35
CA SER A 423 -5.14 19.30 26.46
C SER A 423 -6.19 18.31 25.93
N GLY A 424 -6.22 17.09 26.47
CA GLY A 424 -7.14 16.04 26.04
C GLY A 424 -6.76 15.32 24.74
N SER A 425 -5.66 15.68 24.07
CA SER A 425 -5.23 15.04 22.80
C SER A 425 -4.66 13.63 22.96
N GLY A 426 -4.49 13.13 24.18
CA GLY A 426 -3.94 11.79 24.43
C GLY A 426 -2.42 11.73 24.60
N LYS A 427 -1.70 12.85 24.76
CA LYS A 427 -0.23 12.86 24.97
C LYS A 427 0.22 11.90 26.09
N SER A 428 -0.33 12.10 27.30
CA SER A 428 0.03 11.28 28.46
C SER A 428 -0.37 9.81 28.27
N PHE A 429 -1.49 9.53 27.60
CA PHE A 429 -1.91 8.18 27.28
C PHE A 429 -0.89 7.49 26.35
N PHE A 430 -0.51 8.16 25.27
CA PHE A 430 0.49 7.65 24.33
C PHE A 430 1.85 7.44 25.00
N THR A 431 2.30 8.41 25.83
CA THR A 431 3.58 8.30 26.51
C THR A 431 3.57 7.17 27.55
N ASN A 432 2.48 7.00 28.31
CA ASN A 432 2.32 5.84 29.20
C ASN A 432 2.40 4.52 28.46
N HIS A 433 1.75 4.43 27.28
CA HIS A 433 1.80 3.24 26.43
C HIS A 433 3.23 2.95 25.94
N MET A 434 3.96 3.97 25.49
CA MET A 434 5.35 3.87 25.06
C MET A 434 6.29 3.47 26.19
N VAL A 435 6.22 4.16 27.34
CA VAL A 435 7.05 3.90 28.53
C VAL A 435 6.85 2.48 29.05
N ARG A 436 5.60 2.03 29.15
CA ARG A 436 5.28 0.67 29.55
C ARG A 436 5.95 -0.37 28.67
N GLN A 437 5.85 -0.21 27.34
CA GLN A 437 6.44 -1.16 26.41
C GLN A 437 7.97 -1.12 26.43
N TYR A 438 8.58 0.04 26.61
CA TYR A 438 10.02 0.14 26.78
C TYR A 438 10.50 -0.53 28.07
N TYR A 439 9.76 -0.34 29.18
CA TYR A 439 10.05 -1.03 30.42
C TYR A 439 9.97 -2.56 30.26
N GLU A 440 8.94 -3.08 29.63
CA GLU A 440 8.78 -4.52 29.34
C GLU A 440 9.90 -5.09 28.46
N GLN A 441 10.59 -4.25 27.70
CA GLN A 441 11.77 -4.61 26.88
C GLN A 441 13.10 -4.39 27.65
N GLY A 442 13.06 -4.13 28.94
CA GLY A 442 14.24 -3.98 29.80
C GLY A 442 14.86 -2.58 29.81
N THR A 443 14.14 -1.56 29.35
CA THR A 443 14.64 -0.18 29.38
C THR A 443 14.48 0.43 30.78
N HIS A 444 15.54 1.05 31.30
CA HIS A 444 15.46 1.90 32.48
C HIS A 444 14.79 3.22 32.14
N VAL A 445 13.78 3.63 32.88
CA VAL A 445 12.99 4.84 32.62
C VAL A 445 13.00 5.75 33.83
N LEU A 446 13.37 7.01 33.63
CA LEU A 446 13.23 8.08 34.61
C LEU A 446 12.23 9.12 34.08
N ILE A 447 11.21 9.45 34.89
CA ILE A 447 10.16 10.39 34.51
C ILE A 447 10.12 11.54 35.50
N VAL A 448 10.07 12.77 34.99
CA VAL A 448 9.73 13.97 35.75
C VAL A 448 8.34 14.41 35.30
N ASP A 449 7.36 14.32 36.20
CA ASP A 449 5.95 14.57 35.91
C ASP A 449 5.40 15.68 36.79
N THR A 450 4.75 16.67 36.18
CA THR A 450 4.10 17.76 36.91
C THR A 450 2.60 17.56 37.09
N GLY A 451 2.02 16.50 36.51
CA GLY A 451 0.57 16.28 36.41
C GLY A 451 0.06 14.97 37.03
N ASN A 452 0.91 14.20 37.70
CA ASN A 452 0.61 12.87 38.27
C ASN A 452 0.05 11.84 37.25
N SER A 453 0.36 12.03 35.96
CA SER A 453 -0.18 11.22 34.87
C SER A 453 0.41 9.81 34.80
N TYR A 454 1.57 9.59 35.46
CA TYR A 454 2.33 8.32 35.40
C TYR A 454 2.28 7.54 36.71
N GLN A 455 1.65 8.07 37.76
CA GLN A 455 1.54 7.42 39.08
C GLN A 455 0.94 6.01 38.96
N GLY A 456 -0.17 5.86 38.25
CA GLY A 456 -0.84 4.57 38.07
C GLY A 456 0.03 3.52 37.37
N LEU A 457 0.88 3.94 36.37
CA LEU A 457 1.84 3.06 35.74
C LEU A 457 2.92 2.61 36.71
N CYS A 458 3.51 3.54 37.49
CA CYS A 458 4.51 3.21 38.49
C CYS A 458 3.96 2.26 39.56
N GLU A 459 2.76 2.51 40.08
CA GLU A 459 2.10 1.64 41.07
C GLU A 459 1.80 0.23 40.49
N MET A 460 1.42 0.15 39.22
CA MET A 460 1.21 -1.13 38.56
C MET A 460 2.53 -1.92 38.46
N ILE A 461 3.60 -1.28 38.02
CA ILE A 461 4.93 -1.90 37.91
C ILE A 461 5.43 -2.33 39.28
N ASN A 462 5.27 -1.47 40.30
CA ASN A 462 5.65 -1.78 41.68
C ASN A 462 4.95 -3.04 42.23
N ARG A 463 3.66 -3.15 41.99
CA ARG A 463 2.88 -4.35 42.38
C ARG A 463 3.34 -5.61 41.61
N MET A 464 3.63 -5.49 40.33
CA MET A 464 4.05 -6.62 39.49
C MET A 464 5.46 -7.14 39.87
N THR A 465 6.35 -6.23 40.31
CA THR A 465 7.74 -6.56 40.65
C THR A 465 7.95 -6.83 42.15
N GLY A 466 6.88 -6.84 42.96
CA GLY A 466 6.99 -7.02 44.39
C GLY A 466 7.76 -5.90 45.07
N GLY A 467 7.66 -4.68 44.59
CA GLY A 467 8.29 -3.48 45.17
C GLY A 467 9.72 -3.19 44.69
N LYS A 468 10.22 -3.96 43.69
CA LYS A 468 11.59 -3.75 43.18
C LYS A 468 11.68 -2.55 42.26
N ASP A 469 10.71 -2.39 41.38
CA ASP A 469 10.63 -1.33 40.38
C ASP A 469 9.35 -0.50 40.56
N GLY A 470 9.17 0.55 39.77
CA GLY A 470 7.98 1.40 39.80
C GLY A 470 7.93 2.32 40.98
N VAL A 471 9.07 2.93 41.30
CA VAL A 471 9.19 3.87 42.41
C VAL A 471 8.60 5.23 42.02
N TYR A 472 7.70 5.78 42.82
CA TYR A 472 7.07 7.07 42.58
C TYR A 472 7.32 8.00 43.79
N PHE A 473 7.90 9.17 43.53
CA PHE A 473 8.17 10.18 44.52
C PHE A 473 7.34 11.44 44.23
N THR A 474 6.78 12.01 45.28
CA THR A 474 6.19 13.35 45.22
C THR A 474 7.00 14.29 46.09
N TYR A 475 7.54 15.35 45.49
CA TYR A 475 8.22 16.38 46.23
C TYR A 475 7.21 17.23 47.00
N THR A 476 7.39 17.31 48.30
CA THR A 476 6.68 18.26 49.18
C THR A 476 7.70 18.86 50.15
N GLU A 477 7.39 20.03 50.74
CA GLU A 477 8.25 20.63 51.75
C GLU A 477 8.45 19.72 52.97
N GLU A 478 7.45 18.89 53.26
CA GLU A 478 7.46 17.94 54.39
C GLU A 478 8.22 16.64 54.04
N ASN A 479 8.26 16.28 52.76
CA ASN A 479 8.95 15.10 52.22
C ASN A 479 9.87 15.49 51.05
N PRO A 480 11.02 16.14 51.31
CA PRO A 480 11.94 16.50 50.24
C PRO A 480 12.61 15.26 49.65
N ILE A 481 12.82 15.26 48.32
CA ILE A 481 13.61 14.24 47.68
C ILE A 481 15.08 14.44 48.09
N ALA A 482 15.61 13.50 48.86
CA ALA A 482 17.01 13.50 49.27
C ALA A 482 17.75 12.36 48.60
N PHE A 483 18.92 12.66 48.04
CA PHE A 483 19.84 11.68 47.50
C PHE A 483 21.27 12.05 47.78
N ASN A 484 22.15 11.05 47.85
CA ASN A 484 23.58 11.30 48.00
C ASN A 484 24.24 11.34 46.59
N PRO A 485 24.61 12.51 46.08
CA PRO A 485 25.24 12.59 44.75
C PRO A 485 26.62 11.92 44.70
N PHE A 486 27.25 11.69 45.84
CA PHE A 486 28.56 11.05 45.96
C PHE A 486 28.47 9.52 46.11
N TYR A 487 27.28 8.94 46.13
CA TYR A 487 27.12 7.49 46.19
C TYR A 487 27.63 6.80 44.95
N THR A 488 28.42 5.75 45.11
CA THR A 488 28.90 4.85 44.06
C THR A 488 28.73 3.40 44.51
N ASP A 489 28.31 2.50 43.62
CA ASP A 489 28.08 1.10 43.96
C ASP A 489 29.41 0.34 44.22
N ASP A 490 30.49 0.74 43.57
CA ASP A 490 31.82 0.12 43.62
C ASP A 490 32.87 0.96 44.34
N GLY A 491 32.52 2.12 44.85
CA GLY A 491 33.46 3.07 45.49
C GLY A 491 34.39 3.80 44.52
N VAL A 492 34.20 3.64 43.20
CA VAL A 492 35.00 4.26 42.17
C VAL A 492 34.32 5.50 41.61
N PHE A 493 35.04 6.62 41.61
CA PHE A 493 34.64 7.86 40.94
C PHE A 493 35.22 7.85 39.53
N ASP A 494 34.42 7.43 38.53
CA ASP A 494 34.79 7.55 37.14
C ASP A 494 34.69 9.01 36.64
N ILE A 495 35.09 9.25 35.43
CA ILE A 495 35.08 10.60 34.82
C ILE A 495 33.67 11.12 34.67
N GLU A 496 32.74 10.28 34.30
CA GLU A 496 31.32 10.62 34.09
C GLU A 496 30.67 11.05 35.41
N LYS A 497 30.91 10.30 36.49
CA LYS A 497 30.41 10.63 37.82
C LYS A 497 30.97 11.96 38.34
N ARG A 498 32.28 12.21 38.14
CA ARG A 498 32.92 13.46 38.51
C ARG A 498 32.33 14.66 37.79
N GLU A 499 32.17 14.57 36.46
CA GLU A 499 31.56 15.64 35.65
C GLU A 499 30.08 15.88 36.02
N SER A 500 29.34 14.84 36.33
CA SER A 500 27.95 14.95 36.81
C SER A 500 27.87 15.69 38.15
N ILE A 501 28.72 15.35 39.13
CA ILE A 501 28.79 16.00 40.44
C ILE A 501 29.23 17.47 40.26
N LYS A 502 30.25 17.74 39.47
CA LYS A 502 30.72 19.08 39.15
C LYS A 502 29.61 19.94 38.55
N THR A 503 28.87 19.41 37.58
CA THR A 503 27.73 20.09 36.97
C THR A 503 26.64 20.38 38.02
N LEU A 504 26.34 19.43 38.87
CA LEU A 504 25.36 19.61 39.96
C LEU A 504 25.78 20.74 40.93
N ILE A 505 27.06 20.73 41.38
CA ILE A 505 27.60 21.77 42.29
C ILE A 505 27.56 23.14 41.61
N LEU A 506 27.96 23.25 40.36
CA LEU A 506 27.92 24.50 39.59
C LEU A 506 26.48 25.01 39.45
N THR A 507 25.52 24.14 39.14
CA THR A 507 24.09 24.49 39.03
C THR A 507 23.51 24.99 40.35
N LEU A 508 23.90 24.41 41.48
CA LEU A 508 23.48 24.85 42.81
C LEU A 508 24.14 26.13 43.28
N TRP A 509 25.36 26.37 42.82
CA TRP A 509 26.18 27.51 43.28
C TRP A 509 25.97 28.75 42.42
N LYS A 510 25.88 28.59 41.10
CA LYS A 510 25.79 29.71 40.12
C LYS A 510 24.31 30.00 39.78
N ARG A 511 24.04 31.26 39.42
CA ARG A 511 22.76 31.68 38.87
C ARG A 511 22.72 31.39 37.37
N ASP A 512 21.56 31.27 36.76
CA ASP A 512 21.40 30.98 35.34
C ASP A 512 22.13 31.95 34.40
N ASN A 513 22.35 33.18 34.84
CA ASN A 513 23.03 34.23 34.07
C ASN A 513 24.52 34.44 34.49
N GLU A 514 25.06 33.58 35.34
CA GLU A 514 26.42 33.67 35.85
C GLU A 514 27.26 32.44 35.41
N PRO A 515 27.96 32.52 34.23
CA PRO A 515 28.74 31.40 33.76
C PRO A 515 29.94 31.14 34.68
N PRO A 516 30.31 29.88 34.93
CA PRO A 516 31.47 29.54 35.71
C PRO A 516 32.75 30.03 35.05
N THR A 517 33.69 30.56 35.86
CA THR A 517 35.03 30.90 35.40
C THR A 517 35.87 29.62 35.25
N ARG A 518 36.90 29.65 34.38
CA ARG A 518 37.80 28.52 34.19
C ARG A 518 38.52 28.10 35.49
N ALA A 519 38.79 29.06 36.41
CA ALA A 519 39.41 28.77 37.69
C ALA A 519 38.44 27.98 38.62
N GLU A 520 37.16 28.31 38.60
CA GLU A 520 36.12 27.61 39.37
C GLU A 520 35.86 26.21 38.79
N GLU A 521 35.86 26.07 37.47
CA GLU A 521 35.73 24.76 36.83
C GLU A 521 36.89 23.81 37.10
N VAL A 522 38.12 24.35 37.26
CA VAL A 522 39.31 23.55 37.57
C VAL A 522 39.41 23.26 39.09
N ALA A 523 38.85 24.12 39.93
CA ALA A 523 38.87 23.92 41.39
C ALA A 523 37.87 22.86 41.88
N LEU A 524 36.82 22.61 41.13
CA LEU A 524 35.85 21.54 41.34
C LEU A 524 36.29 20.24 40.67
#